data_9380142df09c0084093b38c1e5f084b7
#
_entry.id   9380142df09c0084093b38c1e5f084b7
#
_cell.length_a   1.000
_cell.length_b   1.000
_cell.length_c   1.000
_cell.angle_alpha   90.00
_cell.angle_beta   90.00
_cell.angle_gamma   90.00
#
_symmetry.space_group_name_H-M   'P 1'
#
loop_
_entity.id
_entity.type
_entity.pdbx_description
1 polymer ?
#
loop_
_entity_poly.entity_id
_entity_poly.type
_entity_poly.pdbx_seq_one_letter_code
_entity_poly.pdbx_strand_id
1 'polypeptide(L)'
;IIEIVFKANINKYLIESANPRHAHEWEVFENIKLPKDKIIIPGVIESTSNFIEHPDVVKHRILAFSRVIDPNQLMAGTDCGFSTFAGFGNVDENIVYKKLESLVIGSGLASKVI
;
A
#
# COMPACT_ATOMS: atom_id res chain seq x y z
N ILE A 1 -9.64 15.51 8.35
CA ILE A 1 -10.13 15.06 7.02
C ILE A 1 -10.32 13.54 6.98
N ILE A 2 -9.35 12.77 7.42
CA ILE A 2 -9.42 11.29 7.38
C ILE A 2 -10.56 10.74 8.24
N GLU A 3 -10.90 11.39 9.35
CA GLU A 3 -12.04 11.02 10.20
C GLU A 3 -13.37 11.16 9.45
N ILE A 4 -13.48 12.14 8.57
CA ILE A 4 -14.65 12.33 7.71
C ILE A 4 -14.73 11.20 6.67
N VAL A 5 -13.59 10.81 6.10
CA VAL A 5 -13.51 9.71 5.14
C VAL A 5 -14.01 8.40 5.76
N PHE A 6 -13.70 8.14 7.03
CA PHE A 6 -14.15 6.93 7.72
C PHE A 6 -15.65 6.90 8.05
N LYS A 7 -16.36 8.02 7.88
CA LYS A 7 -17.82 8.06 7.98
C LYS A 7 -18.53 7.52 6.73
N ALA A 8 -17.82 7.36 5.63
CA ALA A 8 -18.37 6.77 4.42
C ALA A 8 -18.76 5.31 4.66
N ASN A 9 -19.85 4.87 4.02
CA ASN A 9 -20.33 3.49 4.13
C ASN A 9 -19.52 2.54 3.24
N ILE A 10 -18.22 2.49 3.48
CA ILE A 10 -17.25 1.59 2.84
C ILE A 10 -16.35 0.98 3.91
N ASN A 11 -15.85 -0.21 3.65
CA ASN A 11 -15.08 -0.96 4.63
C ASN A 11 -13.57 -0.98 4.32
N LYS A 12 -13.18 -0.83 3.05
CA LYS A 12 -11.79 -0.93 2.63
C LYS A 12 -11.35 0.35 1.92
N TYR A 13 -10.20 0.86 2.30
CA TYR A 13 -9.61 2.08 1.78
C TYR A 13 -8.25 1.78 1.16
N LEU A 14 -8.18 1.92 -0.15
CA LEU A 14 -6.91 1.88 -0.88
C LEU A 14 -6.31 3.28 -0.87
N ILE A 15 -5.07 3.39 -0.41
CA ILE A 15 -4.37 4.67 -0.31
C ILE A 15 -2.98 4.57 -0.94
N GLU A 16 -2.57 5.59 -1.67
CA GLU A 16 -1.21 5.67 -2.17
C GLU A 16 -0.22 5.87 -1.01
N SER A 17 0.88 5.15 -1.02
CA SER A 17 1.94 5.34 0.00
C SER A 17 3.33 4.87 -0.43
N ALA A 18 3.48 4.33 -1.63
CA ALA A 18 4.78 3.90 -2.13
C ALA A 18 5.54 4.99 -2.86
N ASN A 19 4.87 6.02 -3.36
CA ASN A 19 5.50 7.13 -4.04
C ASN A 19 6.04 8.18 -3.04
N PRO A 20 7.04 8.99 -3.43
CA PRO A 20 7.67 9.95 -2.52
C PRO A 20 6.76 11.00 -1.90
N ARG A 21 5.62 11.30 -2.53
CA ARG A 21 4.66 12.28 -1.99
C ARG A 21 3.95 11.76 -0.75
N HIS A 22 3.66 10.47 -0.72
CA HIS A 22 2.77 9.85 0.27
C HIS A 22 3.48 8.86 1.20
N ALA A 23 4.78 8.57 0.96
CA ALA A 23 5.53 7.56 1.70
C ALA A 23 5.62 7.80 3.23
N HIS A 24 5.42 9.03 3.70
CA HIS A 24 5.42 9.40 5.11
C HIS A 24 4.02 9.39 5.74
N GLU A 25 2.96 9.24 4.96
CA GLU A 25 1.58 9.45 5.45
C GLU A 25 1.06 8.34 6.38
N TRP A 26 1.80 7.23 6.55
CA TRP A 26 1.50 6.26 7.60
C TRP A 26 1.49 6.92 9.01
N GLU A 27 2.24 8.00 9.22
CA GLU A 27 2.30 8.77 10.47
C GLU A 27 0.93 9.39 10.83
N VAL A 28 0.06 9.63 9.84
CA VAL A 28 -1.29 10.16 10.08
C VAL A 28 -2.09 9.23 10.99
N PHE A 29 -1.84 7.92 10.91
CA PHE A 29 -2.55 6.93 11.70
C PHE A 29 -2.05 6.82 13.15
N GLU A 30 -0.94 7.45 13.52
CA GLU A 30 -0.43 7.46 14.90
C GLU A 30 -1.42 8.06 15.90
N ASN A 31 -2.20 9.04 15.45
CA ASN A 31 -3.13 9.80 16.29
C ASN A 31 -4.60 9.53 15.96
N ILE A 32 -4.89 8.53 15.12
CA ILE A 32 -6.24 8.21 14.68
C ILE A 32 -6.60 6.79 15.09
N LYS A 33 -7.74 6.64 15.73
CA LYS A 33 -8.31 5.33 16.01
C LYS A 33 -9.12 4.86 14.80
N LEU A 34 -8.59 3.87 14.08
CA LEU A 34 -9.31 3.25 12.98
C LEU A 34 -10.54 2.48 13.50
N PRO A 35 -11.75 2.74 12.99
CA PRO A 35 -12.92 1.94 13.35
C PRO A 35 -12.71 0.47 13.02
N LYS A 36 -13.25 -0.42 13.87
CA LYS A 36 -13.00 -1.88 13.78
C LYS A 36 -13.46 -2.53 12.49
N ASP A 37 -14.45 -1.95 11.82
CA ASP A 37 -15.00 -2.44 10.55
C ASP A 37 -14.23 -1.96 9.31
N LYS A 38 -13.18 -1.15 9.51
CA LYS A 38 -12.39 -0.57 8.43
C LYS A 38 -11.08 -1.31 8.23
N ILE A 39 -10.65 -1.41 6.98
CA ILE A 39 -9.38 -1.99 6.56
C ILE A 39 -8.63 -0.97 5.71
N ILE A 40 -7.38 -0.76 6.00
CA ILE A 40 -6.48 0.08 5.21
C ILE A 40 -5.64 -0.81 4.29
N ILE A 41 -5.55 -0.41 3.03
CA ILE A 41 -4.76 -1.08 2.01
C ILE A 41 -3.76 -0.07 1.45
N PRO A 42 -2.61 0.13 2.12
CA PRO A 42 -1.59 1.02 1.57
C PRO A 42 -0.98 0.45 0.30
N GLY A 43 -0.73 1.31 -0.67
CA GLY A 43 0.12 1.00 -1.79
C GLY A 43 1.56 0.85 -1.29
N VAL A 44 2.16 -0.31 -1.52
CA VAL A 44 3.56 -0.60 -1.17
C VAL A 44 4.41 -0.86 -2.41
N ILE A 45 3.78 -0.80 -3.57
CA ILE A 45 4.38 -0.83 -4.91
C ILE A 45 4.03 0.46 -5.64
N GLU A 46 5.05 1.18 -6.08
CA GLU A 46 4.88 2.39 -6.88
C GLU A 46 4.53 2.01 -8.32
N SER A 47 3.54 2.69 -8.91
CA SER A 47 2.91 2.27 -10.17
C SER A 47 3.40 3.03 -11.41
N THR A 48 4.28 4.02 -11.26
CA THR A 48 4.74 4.86 -12.38
C THR A 48 6.20 4.68 -12.76
N SER A 49 7.00 4.02 -11.94
CA SER A 49 8.42 3.77 -12.19
C SER A 49 8.69 2.37 -12.75
N ASN A 50 9.79 2.24 -13.51
CA ASN A 50 10.27 0.96 -14.01
C ASN A 50 11.24 0.26 -13.04
N PHE A 51 11.45 0.79 -11.85
CA PHE A 51 12.22 0.14 -10.79
C PHE A 51 11.39 -0.95 -10.12
N ILE A 52 11.95 -2.15 -10.04
CA ILE A 52 11.32 -3.26 -9.33
C ILE A 52 11.71 -3.15 -7.86
N GLU A 53 10.73 -2.95 -7.00
CA GLU A 53 10.97 -2.89 -5.56
C GLU A 53 11.52 -4.24 -5.05
N HIS A 54 12.58 -4.20 -4.24
CA HIS A 54 13.04 -5.39 -3.56
C HIS A 54 11.97 -5.84 -2.53
N PRO A 55 11.74 -7.16 -2.37
CA PRO A 55 10.75 -7.66 -1.41
C PRO A 55 10.94 -7.15 0.03
N ASP A 56 12.18 -6.90 0.47
CA ASP A 56 12.43 -6.32 1.79
C ASP A 56 11.96 -4.86 1.89
N VAL A 57 12.00 -4.08 0.81
CA VAL A 57 11.43 -2.73 0.77
C VAL A 57 9.91 -2.80 0.95
N VAL A 58 9.26 -3.71 0.26
CA VAL A 58 7.83 -3.97 0.41
C VAL A 58 7.49 -4.36 1.85
N LYS A 59 8.24 -5.31 2.41
CA LYS A 59 8.12 -5.72 3.82
C LYS A 59 8.24 -4.53 4.76
N HIS A 60 9.26 -3.69 4.61
CA HIS A 60 9.47 -2.53 5.49
C HIS A 60 8.34 -1.51 5.41
N ARG A 61 7.80 -1.29 4.21
CA ARG A 61 6.64 -0.41 4.01
C ARG A 61 5.41 -0.94 4.76
N ILE A 62 5.13 -2.24 4.66
CA ILE A 62 4.02 -2.88 5.40
C ILE A 62 4.24 -2.78 6.91
N LEU A 63 5.46 -3.05 7.38
CA LEU A 63 5.78 -2.98 8.80
C LEU A 63 5.64 -1.56 9.38
N ALA A 64 5.90 -0.52 8.60
CA ALA A 64 5.66 0.86 9.04
C ALA A 64 4.17 1.08 9.38
N PHE A 65 3.26 0.65 8.51
CA PHE A 65 1.82 0.71 8.78
C PHE A 65 1.40 -0.19 9.96
N SER A 66 2.00 -1.36 10.11
CA SER A 66 1.65 -2.29 11.20
C SER A 66 2.00 -1.76 12.60
N ARG A 67 2.81 -0.72 12.71
CA ARG A 67 3.11 -0.05 13.99
C ARG A 67 1.96 0.83 14.47
N VAL A 68 1.12 1.29 13.55
CA VAL A 68 0.07 2.29 13.81
C VAL A 68 -1.33 1.78 13.49
N ILE A 69 -1.44 0.65 12.79
CA ILE A 69 -2.70 -0.01 12.43
C ILE A 69 -2.62 -1.47 12.87
N ASP A 70 -3.72 -1.98 13.46
CA ASP A 70 -3.84 -3.40 13.79
C ASP A 70 -3.60 -4.25 12.53
N PRO A 71 -2.70 -5.24 12.56
CA PRO A 71 -2.46 -6.13 11.43
C PRO A 71 -3.72 -6.80 10.85
N ASN A 72 -4.76 -7.02 11.67
CA ASN A 72 -6.04 -7.56 11.20
C ASN A 72 -6.86 -6.55 10.38
N GLN A 73 -6.49 -5.27 10.41
CA GLN A 73 -7.10 -4.19 9.64
C GLN A 73 -6.18 -3.68 8.52
N LEU A 74 -5.12 -4.42 8.20
CA LEU A 74 -4.09 -4.04 7.25
C LEU A 74 -4.01 -5.06 6.11
N MET A 75 -4.01 -4.56 4.87
CA MET A 75 -3.67 -5.32 3.67
C MET A 75 -2.55 -4.59 2.94
N ALA A 76 -2.13 -5.10 1.80
CA ALA A 76 -1.14 -4.44 0.97
C ALA A 76 -1.58 -4.47 -0.51
N GLY A 77 -1.26 -3.42 -1.23
CA GLY A 77 -1.60 -3.29 -2.65
C GLY A 77 -0.57 -2.46 -3.41
N THR A 78 -0.92 -2.08 -4.62
CA THR A 78 -0.18 -1.11 -5.43
C THR A 78 -0.76 0.29 -5.23
N ASP A 79 0.03 1.32 -5.48
CA ASP A 79 -0.43 2.71 -5.37
C ASP A 79 -1.66 2.96 -6.26
N CYS A 80 -1.53 2.58 -7.53
CA CYS A 80 -2.58 2.70 -8.55
C CYS A 80 -2.47 1.53 -9.53
N GLY A 81 -3.26 1.56 -10.60
CA GLY A 81 -3.00 0.75 -11.78
C GLY A 81 -1.73 1.21 -12.51
N PHE A 82 -1.17 0.37 -13.35
CA PHE A 82 0.10 0.62 -14.06
C PHE A 82 -0.08 1.42 -15.36
N SER A 83 -1.27 1.90 -15.63
CA SER A 83 -1.57 2.82 -16.74
C SER A 83 -2.42 3.96 -16.22
N THR A 84 -1.99 5.19 -16.46
CA THR A 84 -2.74 6.40 -16.07
C THR A 84 -4.06 6.49 -16.84
N PHE A 85 -4.02 6.15 -18.13
CA PHE A 85 -5.18 6.03 -19.03
C PHE A 85 -5.03 4.79 -19.90
N ALA A 86 -6.13 4.29 -20.43
CA ALA A 86 -6.09 3.18 -21.40
C ALA A 86 -5.17 3.53 -22.57
N GLY A 87 -4.18 2.68 -22.86
CA GLY A 87 -3.18 2.90 -23.89
C GLY A 87 -2.00 3.80 -23.52
N PHE A 88 -1.94 4.35 -22.30
CA PHE A 88 -0.86 5.21 -21.80
C PHE A 88 -0.21 4.60 -20.55
N GLY A 89 0.47 3.49 -20.73
CA GLY A 89 1.29 2.87 -19.66
C GLY A 89 2.75 3.28 -19.80
N ASN A 90 3.37 3.70 -18.70
CA ASN A 90 4.80 4.01 -18.63
C ASN A 90 5.64 2.84 -18.14
N VAL A 91 5.01 1.76 -17.68
CA VAL A 91 5.68 0.59 -17.13
C VAL A 91 5.49 -0.59 -18.08
N ASP A 92 6.59 -1.23 -18.45
CA ASP A 92 6.58 -2.44 -19.28
C ASP A 92 5.84 -3.58 -18.57
N GLU A 93 5.09 -4.38 -19.34
CA GLU A 93 4.29 -5.49 -18.80
C GLU A 93 5.13 -6.49 -17.99
N ASN A 94 6.33 -6.82 -18.44
CA ASN A 94 7.22 -7.75 -17.74
C ASN A 94 7.68 -7.17 -16.39
N ILE A 95 7.86 -5.85 -16.31
CA ILE A 95 8.20 -5.15 -15.07
C ILE A 95 7.00 -5.16 -14.13
N VAL A 96 5.79 -4.97 -14.63
CA VAL A 96 4.56 -5.05 -13.83
C VAL A 96 4.46 -6.40 -13.13
N TYR A 97 4.64 -7.50 -13.83
CA TYR A 97 4.59 -8.84 -13.22
C TYR A 97 5.67 -9.04 -12.16
N LYS A 98 6.89 -8.53 -12.38
CA LYS A 98 7.97 -8.58 -11.38
C LYS A 98 7.68 -7.71 -10.15
N LYS A 99 7.06 -6.56 -10.33
CA LYS A 99 6.58 -5.74 -9.22
C LYS A 99 5.51 -6.45 -8.39
N LEU A 100 4.56 -7.12 -9.04
CA LEU A 100 3.54 -7.91 -8.36
C LEU A 100 4.13 -9.13 -7.64
N GLU A 101 5.15 -9.77 -8.22
CA GLU A 101 5.92 -10.83 -7.54
C GLU A 101 6.58 -10.30 -6.25
N SER A 102 7.21 -9.13 -6.31
CA SER A 102 7.79 -8.47 -5.14
C SER A 102 6.75 -8.14 -4.08
N LEU A 103 5.54 -7.73 -4.49
CA LEU A 103 4.42 -7.50 -3.58
C LEU A 103 4.05 -8.78 -2.81
N VAL A 104 3.90 -9.89 -3.51
CA VAL A 104 3.54 -11.17 -2.90
C VAL A 104 4.61 -11.66 -1.95
N ILE A 105 5.88 -11.65 -2.37
CA ILE A 105 7.01 -12.09 -1.55
C ILE A 105 7.16 -11.19 -0.31
N GLY A 106 7.16 -9.88 -0.50
CA GLY A 106 7.32 -8.91 0.59
C GLY A 106 6.18 -8.97 1.60
N SER A 107 4.94 -9.15 1.13
CA SER A 107 3.78 -9.37 2.00
C SER A 107 3.90 -10.65 2.82
N GLY A 108 4.36 -11.74 2.19
CA GLY A 108 4.63 -12.99 2.89
C GLY A 108 5.72 -12.85 3.96
N LEU A 109 6.77 -12.08 3.68
CA LEU A 109 7.84 -11.79 4.65
C LEU A 109 7.31 -10.95 5.82
N ALA A 110 6.48 -9.95 5.55
CA ALA A 110 5.87 -9.12 6.60
C ALA A 110 4.94 -9.96 7.49
N SER A 111 4.12 -10.81 6.91
CA SER A 111 3.16 -11.66 7.64
C SER A 111 3.81 -12.62 8.64
N LYS A 112 5.09 -12.95 8.46
CA LYS A 112 5.83 -13.78 9.41
C LYS A 112 6.30 -13.02 10.66
N VAL A 113 6.22 -11.70 10.64
CA VAL A 113 6.75 -10.82 11.69
C VAL A 113 5.64 -10.17 12.51
N ILE A 114 4.49 -10.02 11.92
CA ILE A 114 3.33 -9.35 12.56
C ILE A 114 2.21 -10.32 12.92
#